data_df99eb74de6dbcb268303968715f4f90
#
_entry.id   df99eb74de6dbcb268303968715f4f90
#
_cell.length_a   1.000
_cell.length_b   1.000
_cell.length_c   1.000
_cell.angle_alpha   90.00
_cell.angle_beta   90.00
_cell.angle_gamma   90.00
#
_symmetry.space_group_name_H-M   'P 1'
#
loop_
_entity.id
_entity.type
_entity.pdbx_description
1 polymer ?
#
loop_
_entity_poly.entity_id
_entity_poly.type
_entity_poly.pdbx_seq_one_letter_code
_entity_poly.pdbx_strand_id
1 'polypeptide(L)'
;MIIYLHGFRSGPQSWKSRSLKARMDALGIGEAFWCEQLPVAAPEAIALAEAQIARCSTPPTLVGSSLGGYYATWLAERHGLQAVLVNPGVLAPLTLSDYL
;
A
#
# COMPACT_ATOMS: atom_id res chain seq x y z
N MET A 1 11.31 -5.66 -0.92
CA MET A 1 10.50 -4.50 -1.40
C MET A 1 9.35 -4.27 -0.44
N ILE A 2 9.16 -3.03 -0.05
CA ILE A 2 7.98 -2.59 0.67
C ILE A 2 7.12 -1.79 -0.30
N ILE A 3 5.88 -2.21 -0.47
CA ILE A 3 4.90 -1.50 -1.28
C ILE A 3 3.95 -0.80 -0.32
N TYR A 4 3.98 0.54 -0.32
CA TYR A 4 3.16 1.35 0.55
C TYR A 4 1.92 1.83 -0.20
N LEU A 5 0.76 1.51 0.33
CA LEU A 5 -0.53 1.86 -0.25
C LEU A 5 -1.18 2.94 0.61
N HIS A 6 -1.21 4.17 0.08
CA HIS A 6 -1.74 5.32 0.82
C HIS A 6 -3.26 5.32 0.84
N GLY A 7 -3.84 6.17 1.71
CA GLY A 7 -5.27 6.28 1.83
C GLY A 7 -5.91 7.19 0.79
N PHE A 8 -7.24 7.25 0.84
CA PHE A 8 -8.03 8.12 0.00
C PHE A 8 -7.66 9.58 0.27
N ARG A 9 -7.50 10.37 -0.80
CA ARG A 9 -7.08 11.77 -0.74
C ARG A 9 -5.69 11.96 -0.13
N SER A 10 -4.90 10.91 -0.10
CA SER A 10 -3.52 10.95 0.34
C SER A 10 -2.63 10.67 -0.86
N GLY A 11 -1.35 10.42 -0.63
CA GLY A 11 -0.43 10.10 -1.70
C GLY A 11 0.98 9.89 -1.15
N PRO A 12 1.98 9.79 -2.06
CA PRO A 12 3.37 9.57 -1.64
C PRO A 12 3.92 10.69 -0.75
N GLN A 13 3.28 11.86 -0.75
CA GLN A 13 3.70 13.01 0.05
C GLN A 13 3.12 12.99 1.47
N SER A 14 2.35 11.98 1.82
CA SER A 14 1.79 11.88 3.17
C SER A 14 2.89 11.77 4.21
N TRP A 15 2.61 12.26 5.42
CA TRP A 15 3.58 12.23 6.51
C TRP A 15 4.08 10.81 6.79
N LYS A 16 3.18 9.84 6.82
CA LYS A 16 3.54 8.46 7.13
C LYS A 16 4.40 7.85 6.05
N SER A 17 4.06 8.07 4.80
CA SER A 17 4.84 7.57 3.69
C SER A 17 6.25 8.18 3.70
N ARG A 18 6.34 9.47 3.89
CA ARG A 18 7.62 10.18 3.93
C ARG A 18 8.48 9.74 5.12
N SER A 19 7.85 9.51 6.28
CA SER A 19 8.57 9.06 7.47
C SER A 19 9.15 7.67 7.26
N LEU A 20 8.38 6.76 6.67
CA LEU A 20 8.86 5.42 6.39
C LEU A 20 9.98 5.44 5.37
N LYS A 21 9.82 6.23 4.30
CA LYS A 21 10.84 6.38 3.28
C LYS A 21 12.14 6.91 3.87
N ALA A 22 12.05 7.94 4.72
CA ALA A 22 13.22 8.52 5.36
C ALA A 22 13.94 7.49 6.24
N ARG A 23 13.17 6.67 6.98
CA ARG A 23 13.77 5.63 7.81
C ARG A 23 14.48 4.58 6.97
N MET A 24 13.89 4.17 5.87
CA MET A 24 14.50 3.20 4.97
C MET A 24 15.75 3.77 4.31
N ASP A 25 15.73 5.05 3.92
CA ASP A 25 16.92 5.72 3.38
C ASP A 25 18.04 5.74 4.41
N ALA A 26 17.73 6.02 5.67
CA ALA A 26 18.73 6.04 6.75
C ALA A 26 19.34 4.67 6.98
N LEU A 27 18.60 3.59 6.71
CA LEU A 27 19.09 2.22 6.83
C LEU A 27 19.76 1.72 5.55
N GLY A 28 19.85 2.55 4.51
CA GLY A 28 20.47 2.17 3.26
C GLY A 28 19.63 1.28 2.37
N ILE A 29 18.33 1.19 2.62
CA ILE A 29 17.42 0.32 1.86
C ILE A 29 16.28 1.10 1.22
N GLY A 30 16.47 2.39 0.97
CA GLY A 30 15.43 3.24 0.39
C GLY A 30 14.98 2.79 -1.00
N GLU A 31 15.84 2.11 -1.74
CA GLU A 31 15.47 1.58 -3.05
C GLU A 31 14.46 0.44 -2.97
N ALA A 32 14.30 -0.16 -1.80
CA ALA A 32 13.33 -1.23 -1.58
C ALA A 32 11.95 -0.69 -1.18
N PHE A 33 11.70 0.60 -1.39
CA PHE A 33 10.43 1.25 -1.04
C PHE A 33 9.74 1.73 -2.30
N TRP A 34 8.46 1.40 -2.41
CA TRP A 34 7.62 1.84 -3.52
C TRP A 34 6.36 2.49 -2.95
N CYS A 35 6.09 3.70 -3.38
CA CYS A 35 4.86 4.42 -3.05
C CYS A 35 4.59 5.42 -4.16
N GLU A 36 3.58 5.16 -4.97
CA GLU A 36 3.17 6.07 -6.03
C GLU A 36 1.75 6.52 -5.79
N GLN A 37 1.36 7.60 -6.47
CA GLN A 37 0.00 8.10 -6.40
C GLN A 37 -0.96 7.04 -6.94
N LEU A 38 -1.86 6.56 -6.07
CA LEU A 38 -2.84 5.57 -6.48
C LEU A 38 -4.01 6.24 -7.19
N PRO A 39 -4.54 5.63 -8.25
CA PRO A 39 -5.78 6.10 -8.86
C PRO A 39 -6.93 6.17 -7.85
N VAL A 40 -7.86 7.06 -8.07
CA VAL A 40 -9.03 7.21 -7.20
C VAL A 40 -9.93 5.96 -7.29
N ALA A 41 -10.06 5.40 -8.49
CA ALA A 41 -10.89 4.20 -8.69
C ALA A 41 -10.18 2.98 -8.13
N ALA A 42 -10.86 2.24 -7.26
CA ALA A 42 -10.26 1.10 -6.58
C ALA A 42 -9.75 0.01 -7.53
N PRO A 43 -10.46 -0.39 -8.58
CA PRO A 43 -9.94 -1.41 -9.49
C PRO A 43 -8.62 -1.00 -10.14
N GLU A 44 -8.49 0.28 -10.49
CA GLU A 44 -7.27 0.80 -11.09
C GLU A 44 -6.12 0.88 -10.09
N ALA A 45 -6.43 1.24 -8.84
CA ALA A 45 -5.43 1.26 -7.77
C ALA A 45 -4.90 -0.14 -7.50
N ILE A 46 -5.79 -1.12 -7.45
CA ILE A 46 -5.42 -2.53 -7.26
C ILE A 46 -4.56 -3.00 -8.43
N ALA A 47 -4.94 -2.67 -9.66
CA ALA A 47 -4.18 -3.08 -10.84
C ALA A 47 -2.77 -2.50 -10.83
N LEU A 48 -2.62 -1.24 -10.43
CA LEU A 48 -1.31 -0.61 -10.33
C LEU A 48 -0.43 -1.33 -9.30
N ALA A 49 -1.01 -1.64 -8.14
CA ALA A 49 -0.29 -2.37 -7.09
C ALA A 49 0.09 -3.78 -7.55
N GLU A 50 -0.81 -4.48 -8.23
CA GLU A 50 -0.53 -5.82 -8.74
C GLU A 50 0.58 -5.81 -9.78
N ALA A 51 0.63 -4.78 -10.61
CA ALA A 51 1.70 -4.64 -11.59
C ALA A 51 3.06 -4.51 -10.89
N GLN A 52 3.11 -3.78 -9.78
CA GLN A 52 4.34 -3.63 -9.01
C GLN A 52 4.71 -4.93 -8.30
N ILE A 53 3.74 -5.64 -7.75
CA ILE A 53 3.98 -6.94 -7.12
C ILE A 53 4.62 -7.90 -8.13
N ALA A 54 4.12 -7.90 -9.35
CA ALA A 54 4.63 -8.76 -10.41
C ALA A 54 6.08 -8.45 -10.80
N ARG A 55 6.54 -7.23 -10.54
CA ARG A 55 7.92 -6.82 -10.83
C ARG A 55 8.91 -7.25 -9.74
N CYS A 56 8.42 -7.65 -8.57
CA CYS A 56 9.29 -8.02 -7.46
C CYS A 56 9.87 -9.40 -7.68
N SER A 57 11.19 -9.54 -7.53
CA SER A 57 11.85 -10.83 -7.65
C SER A 57 11.61 -11.72 -6.44
N THR A 58 11.32 -11.10 -5.29
CA THR A 58 10.96 -11.80 -4.06
C THR A 58 9.64 -11.24 -3.57
N PRO A 59 8.87 -11.99 -2.75
CA PRO A 59 7.58 -11.50 -2.26
C PRO A 59 7.73 -10.18 -1.49
N PRO A 60 7.02 -9.11 -1.88
CA PRO A 60 7.09 -7.85 -1.16
C PRO A 60 6.23 -7.91 0.10
N THR A 61 6.50 -6.99 1.03
CA THR A 61 5.62 -6.73 2.17
C THR A 61 4.76 -5.51 1.83
N LEU A 62 3.47 -5.61 2.07
CA LEU A 62 2.54 -4.52 1.82
C LEU A 62 2.34 -3.72 3.10
N VAL A 63 2.33 -2.40 2.98
CA VAL A 63 1.99 -1.51 4.10
C VAL A 63 0.83 -0.66 3.62
N GLY A 64 -0.29 -0.73 4.34
CA GLY A 64 -1.50 -0.01 3.95
C GLY A 64 -1.95 0.96 5.02
N SER A 65 -2.32 2.18 4.63
CA SER A 65 -2.81 3.22 5.52
C SER A 65 -4.23 3.61 5.12
N SER A 66 -5.13 3.66 6.08
CA SER A 66 -6.55 3.97 5.86
C SER A 66 -7.15 3.07 4.77
N LEU A 67 -7.67 3.62 3.69
CA LEU A 67 -8.20 2.83 2.57
C LEU A 67 -7.13 1.91 1.99
N GLY A 68 -5.87 2.35 1.99
CA GLY A 68 -4.76 1.50 1.56
C GLY A 68 -4.64 0.22 2.38
N GLY A 69 -5.14 0.23 3.63
CA GLY A 69 -5.20 -0.97 4.45
C GLY A 69 -6.13 -2.03 3.89
N TYR A 70 -7.25 -1.62 3.31
CA TYR A 70 -8.14 -2.55 2.62
C TYR A 70 -7.47 -3.15 1.38
N TYR A 71 -6.79 -2.32 0.61
CA TYR A 71 -6.05 -2.79 -0.56
C TYR A 71 -4.96 -3.78 -0.15
N ALA A 72 -4.21 -3.45 0.90
CA ALA A 72 -3.14 -4.32 1.37
C ALA A 72 -3.68 -5.66 1.85
N THR A 73 -4.80 -5.66 2.59
CA THR A 73 -5.42 -6.89 3.07
C THR A 73 -5.88 -7.76 1.90
N TRP A 74 -6.57 -7.16 0.95
CA TRP A 74 -7.10 -7.89 -0.20
C TRP A 74 -5.96 -8.49 -1.04
N LEU A 75 -4.92 -7.69 -1.29
CA LEU A 75 -3.77 -8.13 -2.08
C LEU A 75 -2.95 -9.19 -1.34
N ALA A 76 -2.80 -9.04 -0.02
CA ALA A 76 -2.06 -10.01 0.77
C ALA A 76 -2.73 -11.38 0.72
N GLU A 77 -4.05 -11.42 0.83
CA GLU A 77 -4.80 -12.68 0.74
C GLU A 77 -4.69 -13.28 -0.66
N ARG A 78 -4.84 -12.44 -1.69
CA ARG A 78 -4.82 -12.92 -3.06
C ARG A 78 -3.45 -13.46 -3.48
N HIS A 79 -2.38 -12.83 -3.02
CA HIS A 79 -1.01 -13.15 -3.46
C HIS A 79 -0.17 -13.87 -2.42
N GLY A 80 -0.74 -14.17 -1.26
CA GLY A 80 0.01 -14.84 -0.18
C GLY A 80 1.12 -13.99 0.39
N LEU A 81 0.88 -12.69 0.58
CA LEU A 81 1.88 -11.74 1.05
C LEU A 81 1.61 -11.32 2.49
N GLN A 82 2.65 -10.78 3.15
CA GLN A 82 2.50 -10.15 4.45
C GLN A 82 2.04 -8.71 4.28
N ALA A 83 1.22 -8.25 5.22
CA ALA A 83 0.74 -6.87 5.22
C ALA A 83 0.83 -6.27 6.62
N VAL A 84 1.22 -5.00 6.67
CA VAL A 84 1.22 -4.19 7.89
C VAL A 84 0.18 -3.09 7.69
N LEU A 85 -0.74 -2.96 8.63
CA LEU A 85 -1.82 -1.98 8.54
C LEU A 85 -1.56 -0.83 9.50
N VAL A 86 -1.63 0.39 8.97
CA VAL A 86 -1.42 1.61 9.74
C VAL A 86 -2.71 2.42 9.66
N ASN A 87 -3.34 2.68 10.81
CA ASN A 87 -4.63 3.36 10.86
C ASN A 87 -5.59 2.77 9.83
N PRO A 88 -5.86 1.46 9.88
CA PRO A 88 -6.76 0.86 8.91
C PRO A 88 -8.15 1.45 9.05
N GLY A 89 -8.89 1.54 7.95
CA GLY A 89 -10.24 2.09 7.94
C GLY A 89 -11.29 1.14 8.48
N VAL A 90 -10.96 0.39 9.52
CA VAL A 90 -11.84 -0.65 10.07
C VAL A 90 -13.08 -0.09 10.76
N LEU A 91 -13.04 1.19 11.13
CA LEU A 91 -14.20 1.83 11.75
C LEU A 91 -15.19 2.33 10.72
N ALA A 92 -14.81 2.38 9.47
CA ALA A 92 -15.73 2.76 8.42
C ALA A 92 -16.74 1.63 8.23
N PRO A 93 -18.05 1.94 8.15
CA PRO A 93 -19.03 0.91 7.86
C PRO A 93 -18.94 0.38 6.44
N LEU A 94 -18.08 0.98 5.64
CA LEU A 94 -17.88 0.59 4.25
C LEU A 94 -16.94 -0.59 4.16
N THR A 95 -17.20 -1.44 3.19
CA THR A 95 -16.32 -2.54 2.87
C THR A 95 -15.56 -2.20 1.59
N LEU A 96 -14.58 -3.02 1.26
CA LEU A 96 -13.84 -2.82 0.02
C LEU A 96 -14.77 -2.84 -1.20
N SER A 97 -15.83 -3.64 -1.17
CA SER A 97 -16.79 -3.71 -2.27
C SER A 97 -17.48 -2.38 -2.53
N ASP A 98 -17.56 -1.50 -1.55
CA ASP A 98 -18.15 -0.17 -1.73
C ASP A 98 -17.26 0.73 -2.57
N TYR A 99 -16.00 0.40 -2.72
CA TYR A 99 -15.03 1.15 -3.51
C TYR A 99 -14.71 0.46 -4.83
N LEU A 100 -15.00 -0.81 -4.93
CA LEU A 100 -14.78 -1.58 -6.13
C LEU A 100 -16.02 -1.57 -7.01
#